data_8638c80d59d42c45c73fc43a8319c41b
#
_entry.id   8638c80d59d42c45c73fc43a8319c41b
#
_cell.length_a   1.000
_cell.length_b   1.000
_cell.length_c   1.000
_cell.angle_alpha   90.00
_cell.angle_beta   90.00
_cell.angle_gamma   90.00
#
_symmetry.space_group_name_H-M   'P 1'
#
loop_
_entity.id
_entity.type
_entity.pdbx_description
1 polymer ?
#
loop_
_entity_poly.entity_id
_entity_poly.type
_entity_poly.pdbx_seq_one_letter_code
_entity_poly.pdbx_strand_id
1 'polypeptide(L)'
;MMKQHLIKILLLALFILPTVSKAQQQSDQNQVSIRAFYSSFAVICQSPNFDDFYKQYTALLDEYASSSFKQSVLSEIDDPNSPAADIATDDNGIQKLSLSNLKVEKRGAFYRVSYPIYDSDTKKYIEIGLDVTWDSHGKILSVRGSYTKQIKTPTDLNK
;
A
#
# COMPACT_ATOMS: atom_id res chain seq x y z
N MET A 1 9.71 -36.36 -39.45
CA MET A 1 8.66 -35.39 -39.09
C MET A 1 8.68 -34.97 -37.59
N MET A 2 8.95 -35.83 -36.62
CA MET A 2 8.97 -35.52 -35.18
C MET A 2 9.97 -34.42 -34.75
N LYS A 3 11.17 -34.36 -35.34
CA LYS A 3 12.19 -33.37 -34.96
C LYS A 3 11.82 -31.89 -35.22
N GLN A 4 11.04 -31.63 -36.29
CA GLN A 4 10.63 -30.26 -36.63
C GLN A 4 9.54 -29.71 -35.69
N HIS A 5 8.67 -30.55 -35.13
CA HIS A 5 7.67 -30.12 -34.16
C HIS A 5 8.26 -29.84 -32.81
N LEU A 6 9.31 -30.59 -32.40
CA LEU A 6 10.01 -30.36 -31.13
C LEU A 6 10.71 -29.00 -31.10
N ILE A 7 11.34 -28.60 -32.22
CA ILE A 7 12.04 -27.31 -32.34
C ILE A 7 11.03 -26.15 -32.30
N LYS A 8 9.85 -26.29 -32.90
CA LYS A 8 8.80 -25.26 -32.86
C LYS A 8 8.23 -25.06 -31.45
N ILE A 9 8.05 -26.13 -30.70
CA ILE A 9 7.57 -26.06 -29.29
C ILE A 9 8.64 -25.42 -28.39
N LEU A 10 9.92 -25.75 -28.61
CA LEU A 10 11.02 -25.17 -27.85
C LEU A 10 11.20 -23.68 -28.12
N LEU A 11 11.03 -23.24 -29.37
CA LEU A 11 11.07 -21.81 -29.73
C LEU A 11 9.89 -21.04 -29.16
N LEU A 12 8.68 -21.61 -29.10
CA LEU A 12 7.51 -20.97 -28.50
C LEU A 12 7.67 -20.76 -26.99
N ALA A 13 8.27 -21.73 -26.29
CA ALA A 13 8.55 -21.64 -24.85
C ALA A 13 9.56 -20.53 -24.52
N LEU A 14 10.55 -20.28 -25.38
CA LEU A 14 11.57 -19.25 -25.20
C LEU A 14 11.01 -17.82 -25.30
N PHE A 15 9.90 -17.60 -26.05
CA PHE A 15 9.28 -16.27 -26.17
C PHE A 15 8.32 -15.93 -25.01
N ILE A 16 7.86 -16.91 -24.24
CA ILE A 16 6.92 -16.69 -23.12
C ILE A 16 7.67 -16.37 -21.81
N LEU A 17 8.87 -16.90 -21.61
CA LEU A 17 9.64 -16.76 -20.37
C LEU A 17 9.97 -15.29 -19.97
N PRO A 18 10.40 -14.39 -20.88
CA PRO A 18 10.76 -13.03 -20.48
C PRO A 18 9.56 -12.15 -20.10
N THR A 19 8.36 -12.43 -20.61
CA THR A 19 7.16 -11.65 -20.28
C THR A 19 6.61 -12.01 -18.91
N VAL A 20 6.65 -13.27 -18.52
CA VAL A 20 6.25 -13.70 -17.17
C VAL A 20 7.19 -13.15 -16.13
N SER A 21 8.50 -13.16 -16.39
CA SER A 21 9.49 -12.61 -15.45
C SER A 21 9.36 -11.10 -15.23
N LYS A 22 9.05 -10.32 -16.28
CA LYS A 22 8.83 -8.87 -16.16
C LYS A 22 7.58 -8.53 -15.34
N ALA A 23 6.48 -9.24 -15.55
CA ALA A 23 5.25 -9.03 -14.80
C ALA A 23 5.42 -9.37 -13.31
N GLN A 24 6.16 -10.43 -13.00
CA GLN A 24 6.48 -10.79 -11.61
C GLN A 24 7.40 -9.76 -10.97
N GLN A 25 8.46 -9.35 -11.66
CA GLN A 25 9.39 -8.33 -11.17
C GLN A 25 8.69 -6.99 -10.90
N GLN A 26 7.80 -6.56 -11.77
CA GLN A 26 7.00 -5.33 -11.55
C GLN A 26 6.06 -5.47 -10.35
N SER A 27 5.45 -6.65 -10.16
CA SER A 27 4.61 -6.92 -9.00
C SER A 27 5.39 -6.82 -7.69
N ASP A 28 6.57 -7.39 -7.63
CA ASP A 28 7.42 -7.38 -6.45
C ASP A 28 7.91 -5.95 -6.16
N GLN A 29 8.25 -5.17 -7.19
CA GLN A 29 8.64 -3.77 -7.05
C GLN A 29 7.51 -2.90 -6.49
N ASN A 30 6.28 -3.05 -6.99
CA ASN A 30 5.13 -2.31 -6.49
C ASN A 30 4.84 -2.65 -5.01
N GLN A 31 4.96 -3.92 -4.63
CA GLN A 31 4.79 -4.35 -3.24
C GLN A 31 5.83 -3.71 -2.31
N VAL A 32 7.09 -3.64 -2.75
CA VAL A 32 8.16 -2.96 -2.03
C VAL A 32 7.87 -1.47 -1.89
N SER A 33 7.45 -0.80 -2.97
CA SER A 33 7.13 0.63 -2.96
C SER A 33 5.94 0.97 -2.06
N ILE A 34 4.87 0.16 -2.07
CA ILE A 34 3.72 0.33 -1.17
C ILE A 34 4.17 0.19 0.29
N ARG A 35 4.97 -0.82 0.60
CA ARG A 35 5.52 -0.99 1.95
C ARG A 35 6.38 0.20 2.37
N ALA A 36 7.22 0.72 1.47
CA ALA A 36 8.05 1.89 1.72
C ALA A 36 7.19 3.13 2.02
N PHE A 37 6.14 3.37 1.22
CA PHE A 37 5.18 4.46 1.45
C PHE A 37 4.61 4.40 2.87
N TYR A 38 3.99 3.30 3.27
CA TYR A 38 3.37 3.16 4.59
C TYR A 38 4.39 3.21 5.74
N SER A 39 5.60 2.71 5.53
CA SER A 39 6.67 2.79 6.52
C SER A 39 7.14 4.23 6.71
N SER A 40 7.32 4.99 5.65
CA SER A 40 7.69 6.41 5.71
C SER A 40 6.57 7.24 6.32
N PHE A 41 5.32 6.97 5.95
CA PHE A 41 4.16 7.66 6.51
C PHE A 41 4.07 7.49 8.04
N ALA A 42 4.30 6.29 8.55
CA ALA A 42 4.30 6.05 9.99
C ALA A 42 5.41 6.82 10.74
N VAL A 43 6.54 7.13 10.10
CA VAL A 43 7.57 8.00 10.66
C VAL A 43 7.10 9.46 10.65
N ILE A 44 6.48 9.89 9.54
CA ILE A 44 5.96 11.25 9.36
C ILE A 44 4.86 11.56 10.38
N CYS A 45 3.99 10.59 10.71
CA CYS A 45 2.96 10.73 11.76
C CYS A 45 3.53 11.01 13.16
N GLN A 46 4.84 10.86 13.37
CA GLN A 46 5.50 11.20 14.63
C GLN A 46 6.09 12.61 14.64
N SER A 47 5.87 13.40 13.58
CA SER A 47 6.34 14.79 13.50
C SER A 47 5.79 15.64 14.65
N PRO A 48 6.60 16.51 15.25
CA PRO A 48 6.22 17.24 16.46
C PRO A 48 5.19 18.35 16.22
N ASN A 49 5.05 18.79 14.97
CA ASN A 49 4.12 19.83 14.59
C ASN A 49 3.53 19.57 13.19
N PHE A 50 2.42 20.24 12.89
CA PHE A 50 1.68 20.07 11.67
C PHE A 50 2.47 20.53 10.42
N ASP A 51 3.25 21.62 10.50
CA ASP A 51 3.98 22.14 9.35
C ASP A 51 5.06 21.15 8.88
N ASP A 52 5.77 20.53 9.80
CA ASP A 52 6.76 19.49 9.51
C ASP A 52 6.07 18.22 8.96
N PHE A 53 4.94 17.81 9.54
CA PHE A 53 4.12 16.72 9.02
C PHE A 53 3.70 17.01 7.58
N TYR A 54 3.05 18.16 7.34
CA TYR A 54 2.51 18.52 6.04
C TYR A 54 3.60 18.55 4.94
N LYS A 55 4.74 19.16 5.26
CA LYS A 55 5.88 19.22 4.34
C LYS A 55 6.43 17.84 3.98
N GLN A 56 6.64 16.99 4.98
CA GLN A 56 7.18 15.64 4.79
C GLN A 56 6.17 14.74 4.07
N TYR A 57 4.89 14.85 4.41
CA TYR A 57 3.85 14.08 3.77
C TYR A 57 3.63 14.50 2.31
N THR A 58 3.68 15.80 2.01
CA THR A 58 3.64 16.28 0.63
C THR A 58 4.78 15.71 -0.19
N ALA A 59 6.00 15.69 0.33
CA ALA A 59 7.16 15.09 -0.34
C ALA A 59 6.99 13.57 -0.57
N LEU A 60 6.44 12.85 0.42
CA LEU A 60 6.14 11.43 0.29
C LEU A 60 5.09 11.17 -0.81
N LEU A 61 4.04 11.99 -0.88
CA LEU A 61 3.04 11.91 -1.94
C LEU A 61 3.63 12.21 -3.32
N ASP A 62 4.59 13.13 -3.44
CA ASP A 62 5.30 13.39 -4.71
C ASP A 62 6.08 12.17 -5.18
N GLU A 63 6.65 11.43 -4.27
CA GLU A 63 7.43 10.24 -4.59
C GLU A 63 6.55 9.03 -4.96
N TYR A 64 5.43 8.81 -4.27
CA TYR A 64 4.67 7.55 -4.38
C TYR A 64 3.27 7.68 -4.98
N ALA A 65 2.67 8.87 -5.02
CA ALA A 65 1.29 9.06 -5.45
C ALA A 65 1.18 9.59 -6.88
N SER A 66 0.10 9.24 -7.57
CA SER A 66 -0.31 9.94 -8.78
C SER A 66 -0.75 11.38 -8.44
N SER A 67 -0.67 12.28 -9.40
CA SER A 67 -1.06 13.68 -9.16
C SER A 67 -2.50 13.83 -8.68
N SER A 68 -3.42 13.00 -9.21
CA SER A 68 -4.83 13.02 -8.81
C SER A 68 -5.01 12.52 -7.37
N PHE A 69 -4.34 11.44 -6.97
CA PHE A 69 -4.42 10.92 -5.62
C PHE A 69 -3.79 11.90 -4.62
N LYS A 70 -2.61 12.45 -4.93
CA LYS A 70 -1.98 13.50 -4.12
C LYS A 70 -2.92 14.67 -3.89
N GLN A 71 -3.55 15.18 -4.95
CA GLN A 71 -4.49 16.31 -4.84
C GLN A 71 -5.68 15.97 -3.93
N SER A 72 -6.23 14.76 -4.04
CA SER A 72 -7.33 14.32 -3.16
C SER A 72 -6.92 14.31 -1.70
N VAL A 73 -5.74 13.73 -1.38
CA VAL A 73 -5.21 13.68 0.00
C VAL A 73 -4.99 15.09 0.57
N LEU A 74 -4.33 15.97 -0.18
CA LEU A 74 -4.04 17.32 0.31
C LEU A 74 -5.33 18.15 0.46
N SER A 75 -6.31 18.00 -0.44
CA SER A 75 -7.60 18.68 -0.30
C SER A 75 -8.35 18.23 0.95
N GLU A 76 -8.23 16.97 1.36
CA GLU A 76 -8.84 16.44 2.56
C GLU A 76 -8.18 17.01 3.82
N ILE A 77 -6.86 17.10 3.85
CA ILE A 77 -6.09 17.67 4.96
C ILE A 77 -6.37 19.16 5.13
N ASP A 78 -6.56 19.88 4.03
CA ASP A 78 -6.79 21.32 4.03
C ASP A 78 -8.27 21.68 4.32
N ASP A 79 -9.20 20.73 4.30
CA ASP A 79 -10.62 20.97 4.61
C ASP A 79 -10.86 20.94 6.12
N PRO A 80 -11.21 22.10 6.74
CA PRO A 80 -11.47 22.14 8.19
C PRO A 80 -12.74 21.35 8.61
N ASN A 81 -13.56 20.91 7.68
CA ASN A 81 -14.75 20.10 7.94
C ASN A 81 -14.51 18.60 7.65
N SER A 82 -13.32 18.26 7.17
CA SER A 82 -12.97 16.87 6.91
C SER A 82 -12.95 16.06 8.22
N PRO A 83 -13.40 14.80 8.18
CA PRO A 83 -13.12 13.88 9.28
C PRO A 83 -11.62 13.77 9.48
N ALA A 84 -11.18 13.65 10.73
CA ALA A 84 -9.76 13.59 11.08
C ALA A 84 -9.00 12.37 10.51
N ALA A 85 -9.67 11.50 9.77
CA ALA A 85 -9.08 10.30 9.17
C ALA A 85 -8.39 10.64 7.83
N ASP A 86 -7.14 10.22 7.69
CA ASP A 86 -6.39 10.36 6.45
C ASP A 86 -6.84 9.33 5.42
N ILE A 87 -7.17 9.77 4.19
CA ILE A 87 -7.66 8.88 3.12
C ILE A 87 -6.62 7.84 2.65
N ALA A 88 -5.34 8.03 2.93
CA ALA A 88 -4.32 7.05 2.60
C ALA A 88 -4.25 5.90 3.62
N THR A 89 -4.82 6.09 4.81
CA THR A 89 -4.76 5.11 5.91
C THR A 89 -6.13 4.72 6.45
N ASP A 90 -7.19 5.44 6.08
CA ASP A 90 -8.55 5.27 6.63
C ASP A 90 -8.56 5.35 8.18
N ASP A 91 -7.62 6.13 8.74
CA ASP A 91 -7.39 6.30 10.19
C ASP A 91 -6.60 7.60 10.45
N ASN A 92 -6.47 8.01 11.70
CA ASN A 92 -5.69 9.16 12.17
C ASN A 92 -4.16 8.96 12.11
N GLY A 93 -3.69 8.04 11.29
CA GLY A 93 -2.29 7.74 11.08
C GLY A 93 -1.90 6.30 11.39
N ILE A 94 -0.62 6.00 11.18
CA ILE A 94 -0.07 4.66 11.38
C ILE A 94 0.78 4.62 12.67
N GLN A 95 0.50 3.67 13.53
CA GLN A 95 1.24 3.49 14.79
C GLN A 95 2.54 2.71 14.56
N LYS A 96 3.55 2.91 15.44
CA LYS A 96 4.79 2.12 15.40
C LYS A 96 4.55 0.61 15.43
N LEU A 97 3.52 0.17 16.18
CA LEU A 97 3.07 -1.22 16.23
C LEU A 97 2.67 -1.74 14.84
N SER A 98 2.07 -0.89 14.02
CA SER A 98 1.58 -1.23 12.69
C SER A 98 2.71 -1.63 11.75
N LEU A 99 3.90 -1.02 11.88
CA LEU A 99 5.04 -1.27 10.99
C LEU A 99 5.58 -2.70 11.07
N SER A 100 5.74 -3.25 12.28
CA SER A 100 6.26 -4.61 12.46
C SER A 100 5.28 -5.68 11.99
N ASN A 101 4.01 -5.30 11.80
CA ASN A 101 2.93 -6.20 11.40
C ASN A 101 2.29 -5.80 10.06
N LEU A 102 2.89 -4.85 9.34
CA LEU A 102 2.41 -4.39 8.05
C LEU A 102 2.52 -5.51 7.01
N LYS A 103 1.39 -5.85 6.40
CA LYS A 103 1.30 -6.78 5.27
C LYS A 103 0.90 -6.06 4.01
N VAL A 104 1.50 -6.46 2.91
CA VAL A 104 1.14 -6.01 1.57
C VAL A 104 1.03 -7.26 0.70
N GLU A 105 -0.15 -7.54 0.19
CA GLU A 105 -0.45 -8.72 -0.60
C GLU A 105 -1.09 -8.33 -1.93
N LYS A 106 -0.61 -8.89 -3.03
CA LYS A 106 -1.25 -8.71 -4.33
C LYS A 106 -2.57 -9.49 -4.39
N ARG A 107 -3.64 -8.80 -4.81
CA ARG A 107 -5.00 -9.34 -4.96
C ARG A 107 -5.57 -8.95 -6.32
N GLY A 108 -5.16 -9.67 -7.37
CA GLY A 108 -5.61 -9.35 -8.74
C GLY A 108 -5.13 -7.98 -9.20
N ALA A 109 -6.05 -7.03 -9.36
CA ALA A 109 -5.78 -5.68 -9.86
C ALA A 109 -5.38 -4.66 -8.78
N PHE A 110 -5.37 -5.04 -7.50
CA PHE A 110 -5.00 -4.17 -6.38
C PHE A 110 -4.07 -4.89 -5.41
N TYR A 111 -3.54 -4.12 -4.45
CA TYR A 111 -2.78 -4.65 -3.32
C TYR A 111 -3.60 -4.46 -2.04
N ARG A 112 -3.75 -5.52 -1.26
CA ARG A 112 -4.29 -5.45 0.09
C ARG A 112 -3.16 -5.06 1.05
N VAL A 113 -3.32 -3.90 1.67
CA VAL A 113 -2.49 -3.47 2.80
C VAL A 113 -3.25 -3.74 4.08
N SER A 114 -2.63 -4.38 5.06
CA SER A 114 -3.24 -4.55 6.37
C SER A 114 -2.23 -4.37 7.50
N TYR A 115 -2.69 -3.78 8.59
CA TYR A 115 -1.89 -3.51 9.77
C TYR A 115 -2.77 -3.39 11.02
N PRO A 116 -2.22 -3.72 12.21
CA PRO A 116 -2.94 -3.53 13.46
C PRO A 116 -2.76 -2.09 13.96
N ILE A 117 -3.79 -1.57 14.61
CA ILE A 117 -3.73 -0.40 15.48
C ILE A 117 -4.21 -0.78 16.87
N TYR A 118 -3.81 0.00 17.89
CA TYR A 118 -4.39 -0.06 19.21
C TYR A 118 -5.34 1.12 19.38
N ASP A 119 -6.62 0.80 19.49
CA ASP A 119 -7.67 1.76 19.78
C ASP A 119 -7.68 2.07 21.29
N SER A 120 -7.27 3.27 21.65
CA SER A 120 -7.18 3.73 23.05
C SER A 120 -8.54 3.85 23.72
N ASP A 121 -9.59 4.14 22.97
CA ASP A 121 -10.94 4.40 23.49
C ASP A 121 -11.61 3.07 23.88
N THR A 122 -11.54 2.09 23.01
CA THR A 122 -12.11 0.77 23.26
C THR A 122 -11.15 -0.17 23.97
N LYS A 123 -9.85 0.18 24.08
CA LYS A 123 -8.75 -0.64 24.64
C LYS A 123 -8.59 -1.97 23.91
N LYS A 124 -8.77 -1.95 22.61
CA LYS A 124 -8.73 -3.15 21.76
C LYS A 124 -7.72 -2.99 20.61
N TYR A 125 -7.24 -4.13 20.13
CA TYR A 125 -6.53 -4.17 18.86
C TYR A 125 -7.51 -4.31 17.69
N ILE A 126 -7.29 -3.53 16.66
CA ILE A 126 -8.09 -3.50 15.44
C ILE A 126 -7.15 -3.72 14.27
N GLU A 127 -7.53 -4.57 13.32
CA GLU A 127 -6.87 -4.70 12.04
C GLU A 127 -7.56 -3.80 11.03
N ILE A 128 -6.80 -2.92 10.42
CA ILE A 128 -7.23 -2.09 9.28
C ILE A 128 -6.83 -2.80 8.00
N GLY A 129 -7.74 -2.86 7.04
CA GLY A 129 -7.50 -3.38 5.70
C GLY A 129 -7.81 -2.33 4.65
N LEU A 130 -6.86 -2.07 3.76
CA LEU A 130 -6.95 -1.10 2.67
C LEU A 130 -6.73 -1.78 1.33
N ASP A 131 -7.46 -1.37 0.31
CA ASP A 131 -7.24 -1.75 -1.08
C ASP A 131 -6.55 -0.61 -1.81
N VAL A 132 -5.30 -0.84 -2.23
CA VAL A 132 -4.44 0.11 -2.92
C VAL A 132 -4.36 -0.24 -4.39
N THR A 133 -4.76 0.68 -5.27
CA THR A 133 -4.54 0.55 -6.71
C THR A 133 -3.31 1.33 -7.14
N TRP A 134 -2.69 0.88 -8.24
CA TRP A 134 -1.41 1.36 -8.72
C TRP A 134 -1.49 1.64 -10.22
N ASP A 135 -0.90 2.73 -10.70
CA ASP A 135 -0.88 3.04 -12.11
C ASP A 135 0.28 2.36 -12.87
N SER A 136 0.33 2.54 -14.18
CA SER A 136 1.38 1.98 -15.04
C SER A 136 2.76 2.61 -14.82
N HIS A 137 2.84 3.74 -14.11
CA HIS A 137 4.07 4.47 -13.81
C HIS A 137 4.63 4.13 -12.43
N GLY A 138 4.01 3.20 -11.71
CA GLY A 138 4.43 2.81 -10.38
C GLY A 138 4.03 3.82 -9.29
N LYS A 139 2.86 4.45 -9.42
CA LYS A 139 2.32 5.42 -8.45
C LYS A 139 1.00 4.95 -7.88
N ILE A 140 0.73 5.25 -6.61
CA ILE A 140 -0.56 5.00 -5.96
C ILE A 140 -1.62 5.84 -6.67
N LEU A 141 -2.63 5.17 -7.20
CA LEU A 141 -3.75 5.78 -7.90
C LEU A 141 -4.95 6.03 -6.99
N SER A 142 -5.22 5.10 -6.08
CA SER A 142 -6.27 5.23 -5.07
C SER A 142 -6.01 4.33 -3.88
N VAL A 143 -6.55 4.72 -2.74
CA VAL A 143 -6.66 3.90 -1.53
C VAL A 143 -8.13 3.89 -1.10
N ARG A 144 -8.63 2.74 -0.67
CA ARG A 144 -9.99 2.58 -0.15
C ARG A 144 -9.96 1.70 1.09
N GLY A 145 -10.68 2.10 2.12
CA GLY A 145 -10.97 1.25 3.25
C GLY A 145 -11.67 -0.03 2.78
N SER A 146 -11.20 -1.16 3.23
CA SER A 146 -11.72 -2.47 2.83
C SER A 146 -12.44 -3.17 3.97
N TYR A 147 -11.83 -3.16 5.14
CA TYR A 147 -12.42 -3.70 6.35
C TYR A 147 -11.73 -3.18 7.61
N THR A 148 -12.49 -3.20 8.71
CA THR A 148 -11.97 -3.03 10.06
C THR A 148 -12.40 -4.24 10.88
N LYS A 149 -11.46 -4.90 11.56
CA LYS A 149 -11.72 -6.14 12.29
C LYS A 149 -11.04 -6.13 13.65
N GLN A 150 -11.82 -6.41 14.71
CA GLN A 150 -11.22 -6.62 16.04
C GLN A 150 -10.35 -7.87 16.04
N ILE A 151 -9.14 -7.77 16.60
CA ILE A 151 -8.20 -8.86 16.80
C ILE A 151 -7.81 -8.97 18.28
N LYS A 152 -7.34 -10.14 18.73
CA LYS A 152 -6.96 -10.33 20.13
C LYS A 152 -5.57 -9.76 20.42
N THR A 153 -4.65 -9.97 19.50
CA THR A 153 -3.26 -9.50 19.61
C THR A 153 -2.74 -9.04 18.24
N PRO A 154 -1.71 -8.17 18.18
CA PRO A 154 -1.09 -7.77 16.91
C PRO A 154 -0.54 -8.95 16.09
N THR A 155 -0.17 -10.03 16.76
CA THR A 155 0.39 -11.24 16.11
C THR A 155 -0.68 -12.14 15.47
N ASP A 156 -1.97 -11.91 15.74
CA ASP A 156 -3.07 -12.67 15.12
C ASP A 156 -3.20 -12.39 13.60
N LEU A 157 -2.55 -11.34 13.11
CA LEU A 157 -2.42 -11.07 11.67
C LEU A 157 -1.67 -12.16 10.90
N ASN A 158 -0.92 -13.02 11.59
CA ASN A 158 -0.06 -14.03 10.98
C ASN A 158 -0.71 -15.42 10.90
N LYS A 159 -1.98 -15.53 11.27
CA LYS A 159 -2.79 -16.75 11.20
C LYS A 159 -3.85 -16.64 10.13
#